data_94d8d33eef8cb9d538a315c4b7bf5ccf
#
_entry.id   94d8d33eef8cb9d538a315c4b7bf5ccf
#
_cell.length_a   1.000
_cell.length_b   1.000
_cell.length_c   1.000
_cell.angle_alpha   90.00
_cell.angle_beta   90.00
_cell.angle_gamma   90.00
#
_symmetry.space_group_name_H-M   'P 1'
#
loop_
_entity.id
_entity.type
_entity.pdbx_description
1 polymer ?
#
loop_
_entity_poly.entity_id
_entity_poly.type
_entity_poly.pdbx_seq_one_letter_code
_entity_poly.pdbx_strand_id
1 'polypeptide(L)'
;MKLRWLVALGFSILGIGRAETLQPPKAECEMLMNAVLPFAEQMLKKDGEFFPYGGALKSTGKIASIAGYDGRERPPSTDVINLLKQGFVAGAKSGEFKATALVYDVRVVVPSSGKKSDAIAVALNHRSNYSVIVYYPYELKMGVLTYGEVFAQKGESDIFAAK
;
A
#
# COMPACT_ATOMS: atom_id res chain seq x y z
N MET A 1 -63.27 -37.42 23.78
CA MET A 1 -62.79 -36.10 23.34
C MET A 1 -61.31 -36.01 23.71
N LYS A 2 -60.38 -36.09 22.72
CA LYS A 2 -58.95 -36.03 22.94
C LYS A 2 -58.45 -34.68 22.35
N LEU A 3 -58.06 -33.77 23.22
CA LEU A 3 -57.54 -32.46 22.87
C LEU A 3 -56.05 -32.58 22.52
N ARG A 4 -55.72 -32.36 21.24
CA ARG A 4 -54.34 -32.39 20.72
C ARG A 4 -53.77 -30.96 20.82
N TRP A 5 -52.74 -30.79 21.66
CA TRP A 5 -51.92 -29.56 21.70
C TRP A 5 -50.92 -29.57 20.57
N LEU A 6 -51.00 -28.59 19.68
CA LEU A 6 -49.99 -28.29 18.68
C LEU A 6 -48.94 -27.39 19.33
N VAL A 7 -47.76 -27.95 19.53
CA VAL A 7 -46.57 -27.14 19.91
C VAL A 7 -45.96 -26.60 18.64
N ALA A 8 -46.06 -25.28 18.45
CA ALA A 8 -45.36 -24.57 17.39
C ALA A 8 -43.88 -24.37 17.81
N LEU A 9 -42.96 -25.13 17.21
CA LEU A 9 -41.51 -24.85 17.32
C LEU A 9 -41.18 -23.58 16.51
N GLY A 10 -40.94 -22.51 17.23
CA GLY A 10 -40.34 -21.30 16.65
C GLY A 10 -38.88 -21.56 16.29
N PHE A 11 -38.57 -21.58 15.01
CA PHE A 11 -37.20 -21.64 14.52
C PHE A 11 -36.60 -20.22 14.60
N SER A 12 -35.88 -19.94 15.67
CA SER A 12 -35.04 -18.71 15.74
C SER A 12 -33.83 -18.89 14.86
N ILE A 13 -33.84 -18.21 13.71
CA ILE A 13 -32.65 -18.07 12.88
C ILE A 13 -31.71 -17.11 13.61
N LEU A 14 -30.75 -17.67 14.35
CA LEU A 14 -29.58 -16.90 14.78
C LEU A 14 -28.81 -16.47 13.56
N GLY A 15 -28.91 -15.18 13.19
CA GLY A 15 -28.03 -14.55 12.24
C GLY A 15 -26.60 -14.67 12.73
N ILE A 16 -25.82 -15.55 12.10
CA ILE A 16 -24.38 -15.62 12.30
C ILE A 16 -23.82 -14.34 11.68
N GLY A 17 -23.69 -13.28 12.50
CA GLY A 17 -22.93 -12.11 12.15
C GLY A 17 -21.50 -12.56 11.81
N ARG A 18 -21.14 -12.45 10.54
CA ARG A 18 -19.76 -12.69 10.08
C ARG A 18 -18.90 -11.64 10.77
N ALA A 19 -18.17 -12.02 11.82
CA ALA A 19 -17.17 -11.17 12.42
C ALA A 19 -16.14 -10.87 11.32
N GLU A 20 -16.14 -9.64 10.81
CA GLU A 20 -15.04 -9.15 9.98
C GLU A 20 -13.76 -9.27 10.81
N THR A 21 -12.92 -10.22 10.46
CA THR A 21 -11.59 -10.36 11.06
C THR A 21 -10.82 -9.12 10.64
N LEU A 22 -10.63 -8.16 11.55
CA LEU A 22 -9.83 -6.98 11.32
C LEU A 22 -8.41 -7.45 10.95
N GLN A 23 -8.02 -7.24 9.72
CA GLN A 23 -6.66 -7.56 9.26
C GLN A 23 -5.67 -6.68 10.06
N PRO A 24 -4.56 -7.26 10.59
CA PRO A 24 -3.51 -6.46 11.22
C PRO A 24 -3.00 -5.38 10.26
N PRO A 25 -2.63 -4.17 10.75
CA PRO A 25 -2.13 -3.08 9.89
C PRO A 25 -0.98 -3.49 8.98
N LYS A 26 -0.09 -4.36 9.46
CA LYS A 26 1.00 -4.93 8.67
C LYS A 26 0.48 -5.74 7.48
N ALA A 27 -0.49 -6.63 7.69
CA ALA A 27 -1.05 -7.46 6.61
C ALA A 27 -1.76 -6.63 5.54
N GLU A 28 -2.48 -5.57 5.94
CA GLU A 28 -3.10 -4.63 5.00
C GLU A 28 -2.05 -3.84 4.19
N CYS A 29 -0.96 -3.42 4.82
CA CYS A 29 0.16 -2.77 4.13
C CYS A 29 0.88 -3.74 3.18
N GLU A 30 1.11 -5.00 3.56
CA GLU A 30 1.70 -6.02 2.70
C GLU A 30 0.82 -6.32 1.49
N MET A 31 -0.49 -6.42 1.68
CA MET A 31 -1.45 -6.59 0.58
C MET A 31 -1.39 -5.40 -0.39
N LEU A 32 -1.35 -4.17 0.11
CA LEU A 32 -1.24 -2.96 -0.69
C LEU A 32 0.10 -2.91 -1.45
N MET A 33 1.21 -3.22 -0.77
CA MET A 33 2.54 -3.29 -1.37
C MET A 33 2.58 -4.28 -2.54
N ASN A 34 2.05 -5.48 -2.35
CA ASN A 34 1.98 -6.51 -3.39
C ASN A 34 1.13 -6.09 -4.59
N ALA A 35 0.14 -5.23 -4.37
CA ALA A 35 -0.71 -4.71 -5.44
C ALA A 35 -0.03 -3.60 -6.26
N VAL A 36 0.84 -2.79 -5.65
CA VAL A 36 1.47 -1.64 -6.33
C VAL A 36 2.83 -1.97 -6.94
N LEU A 37 3.64 -2.84 -6.34
CA LEU A 37 5.00 -3.16 -6.78
C LEU A 37 5.12 -3.62 -8.24
N PRO A 38 4.24 -4.47 -8.79
CA PRO A 38 4.36 -4.97 -10.16
C PRO A 38 4.38 -3.89 -11.23
N PHE A 39 3.77 -2.73 -11.00
CA PHE A 39 3.79 -1.64 -11.96
C PHE A 39 5.19 -1.03 -12.12
N ALA A 40 5.93 -0.80 -11.02
CA ALA A 40 7.32 -0.34 -11.09
C ALA A 40 8.22 -1.34 -11.82
N GLU A 41 8.06 -2.65 -11.53
CA GLU A 41 8.79 -3.71 -12.22
C GLU A 41 8.56 -3.70 -13.72
N GLN A 42 7.30 -3.56 -14.14
CA GLN A 42 6.92 -3.50 -15.55
C GLN A 42 7.55 -2.29 -16.24
N MET A 43 7.49 -1.11 -15.61
CA MET A 43 8.06 0.12 -16.18
C MET A 43 9.57 0.04 -16.28
N LEU A 44 10.26 -0.44 -15.24
CA LEU A 44 11.71 -0.64 -15.29
C LEU A 44 12.14 -1.59 -16.43
N LYS A 45 11.44 -2.71 -16.60
CA LYS A 45 11.74 -3.67 -17.69
C LYS A 45 11.49 -3.10 -19.08
N LYS A 46 10.45 -2.26 -19.22
CA LYS A 46 10.03 -1.69 -20.50
C LYS A 46 10.81 -0.44 -20.86
N ASP A 47 10.91 0.51 -19.93
CA ASP A 47 11.36 1.88 -20.20
C ASP A 47 12.67 2.22 -19.48
N GLY A 48 13.14 1.36 -18.56
CA GLY A 48 14.35 1.56 -17.75
C GLY A 48 14.17 2.55 -16.60
N GLU A 49 13.00 3.16 -16.49
CA GLU A 49 12.65 4.14 -15.46
C GLU A 49 11.15 4.12 -15.15
N PHE A 50 10.75 4.70 -14.01
CA PHE A 50 9.36 5.00 -13.71
C PHE A 50 9.24 6.29 -12.90
N PHE A 51 8.12 7.00 -13.06
CA PHE A 51 7.81 8.15 -12.22
C PHE A 51 7.17 7.71 -10.90
N PRO A 52 7.33 8.50 -9.81
CA PRO A 52 6.65 8.20 -8.55
C PRO A 52 5.14 8.06 -8.74
N TYR A 53 4.56 7.06 -8.11
CA TYR A 53 3.12 6.80 -8.09
C TYR A 53 2.71 6.20 -6.74
N GLY A 54 1.44 5.93 -6.57
CA GLY A 54 0.99 5.34 -5.33
C GLY A 54 -0.21 4.44 -5.45
N GLY A 55 -0.60 3.95 -4.31
CA GLY A 55 -1.83 3.23 -4.10
C GLY A 55 -2.44 3.56 -2.75
N ALA A 56 -3.72 3.34 -2.62
CA ALA A 56 -4.43 3.50 -1.36
C ALA A 56 -5.37 2.32 -1.11
N LEU A 57 -5.37 1.83 0.13
CA LEU A 57 -6.38 0.91 0.61
C LEU A 57 -7.52 1.75 1.20
N LYS A 58 -8.67 1.72 0.55
CA LYS A 58 -9.87 2.43 1.00
C LYS A 58 -10.45 1.81 2.26
N SER A 59 -11.20 2.58 3.03
CA SER A 59 -11.94 2.10 4.20
C SER A 59 -12.94 1.00 3.84
N THR A 60 -13.36 0.90 2.58
CA THR A 60 -14.20 -0.18 2.03
C THR A 60 -13.44 -1.49 1.76
N GLY A 61 -12.09 -1.52 1.93
CA GLY A 61 -11.25 -2.66 1.59
C GLY A 61 -10.80 -2.73 0.14
N LYS A 62 -11.21 -1.81 -0.73
CA LYS A 62 -10.77 -1.75 -2.13
C LYS A 62 -9.43 -1.04 -2.25
N ILE A 63 -8.57 -1.53 -3.15
CA ILE A 63 -7.32 -0.87 -3.52
C ILE A 63 -7.57 0.04 -4.72
N ALA A 64 -7.07 1.27 -4.65
CA ALA A 64 -7.07 2.24 -5.74
C ALA A 64 -5.62 2.59 -6.11
N SER A 65 -5.33 2.63 -7.41
CA SER A 65 -4.08 3.20 -7.92
C SER A 65 -4.17 4.73 -7.90
N ILE A 66 -3.10 5.38 -7.48
CA ILE A 66 -3.00 6.83 -7.37
C ILE A 66 -1.85 7.32 -8.23
N ALA A 67 -2.13 8.20 -9.20
CA ALA A 67 -1.11 8.85 -10.02
C ALA A 67 -1.03 10.34 -9.66
N GLY A 68 0.19 10.88 -9.66
CA GLY A 68 0.44 12.31 -9.55
C GLY A 68 0.71 12.89 -10.94
N TYR A 69 -0.01 13.94 -11.31
CA TYR A 69 0.23 14.68 -12.54
C TYR A 69 0.14 16.19 -12.28
N ASP A 70 1.18 16.92 -12.63
CA ASP A 70 1.30 18.35 -12.39
C ASP A 70 1.24 19.19 -13.68
N GLY A 71 0.88 18.58 -14.80
CA GLY A 71 0.77 19.23 -16.11
C GLY A 71 2.06 19.21 -16.93
N ARG A 72 3.18 18.77 -16.37
CA ARG A 72 4.46 18.67 -17.07
C ARG A 72 4.70 17.28 -17.64
N GLU A 73 5.39 17.19 -18.79
CA GLU A 73 5.73 15.91 -19.42
C GLU A 73 6.76 15.13 -18.57
N ARG A 74 7.75 15.82 -18.01
CA ARG A 74 8.81 15.24 -17.16
C ARG A 74 8.97 16.05 -15.87
N PRO A 75 8.06 15.88 -14.90
CA PRO A 75 8.16 16.58 -13.63
C PRO A 75 9.31 16.01 -12.78
N PRO A 76 9.98 16.83 -11.94
CA PRO A 76 10.90 16.32 -10.93
C PRO A 76 10.20 15.33 -10.01
N SER A 77 10.86 14.22 -9.69
CA SER A 77 10.29 13.16 -8.81
C SER A 77 9.85 13.70 -7.46
N THR A 78 10.60 14.66 -6.89
CA THR A 78 10.25 15.32 -5.62
C THR A 78 8.91 16.05 -5.67
N ASP A 79 8.58 16.70 -6.80
CA ASP A 79 7.32 17.43 -6.96
C ASP A 79 6.15 16.44 -7.05
N VAL A 80 6.33 15.33 -7.80
CA VAL A 80 5.33 14.26 -7.91
C VAL A 80 5.10 13.61 -6.55
N ILE A 81 6.16 13.30 -5.80
CA ILE A 81 6.07 12.74 -4.44
C ILE A 81 5.28 13.68 -3.52
N ASN A 82 5.56 14.98 -3.55
CA ASN A 82 4.85 15.96 -2.74
C ASN A 82 3.37 16.04 -3.09
N LEU A 83 3.04 16.02 -4.39
CA LEU A 83 1.66 16.00 -4.86
C LEU A 83 0.91 14.74 -4.39
N LEU A 84 1.53 13.58 -4.51
CA LEU A 84 0.97 12.30 -4.03
C LEU A 84 0.74 12.32 -2.52
N LYS A 85 1.71 12.79 -1.73
CA LYS A 85 1.58 12.93 -0.27
C LYS A 85 0.42 13.86 0.11
N GLN A 86 0.22 14.98 -0.59
CA GLN A 86 -0.94 15.86 -0.37
C GLN A 86 -2.26 15.13 -0.60
N GLY A 87 -2.38 14.37 -1.69
CA GLY A 87 -3.54 13.53 -1.98
C GLY A 87 -3.79 12.46 -0.91
N PHE A 88 -2.74 11.80 -0.44
CA PHE A 88 -2.83 10.81 0.64
C PHE A 88 -3.30 11.42 1.95
N VAL A 89 -2.75 12.57 2.34
CA VAL A 89 -3.18 13.30 3.55
C VAL A 89 -4.65 13.72 3.44
N ALA A 90 -5.10 14.19 2.28
CA ALA A 90 -6.50 14.55 2.06
C ALA A 90 -7.43 13.33 2.21
N GLY A 91 -7.09 12.19 1.59
CA GLY A 91 -7.84 10.94 1.72
C GLY A 91 -7.81 10.34 3.13
N ALA A 92 -6.70 10.51 3.86
CA ALA A 92 -6.59 10.12 5.26
C ALA A 92 -7.50 10.98 6.15
N LYS A 93 -7.49 12.30 5.96
CA LYS A 93 -8.33 13.26 6.72
C LYS A 93 -9.82 13.07 6.47
N SER A 94 -10.22 12.76 5.24
CA SER A 94 -11.62 12.47 4.89
C SER A 94 -12.10 11.10 5.41
N GLY A 95 -11.19 10.23 5.87
CA GLY A 95 -11.49 8.85 6.26
C GLY A 95 -11.68 7.90 5.07
N GLU A 96 -11.41 8.35 3.85
CA GLU A 96 -11.50 7.50 2.65
C GLU A 96 -10.43 6.41 2.64
N PHE A 97 -9.20 6.75 3.05
CA PHE A 97 -8.07 5.83 3.05
C PHE A 97 -7.77 5.32 4.46
N LYS A 98 -7.46 4.04 4.58
CA LYS A 98 -6.94 3.42 5.80
C LYS A 98 -5.46 3.03 5.71
N ALA A 99 -4.92 2.87 4.50
CA ALA A 99 -3.49 2.71 4.26
C ALA A 99 -3.12 3.35 2.91
N THR A 100 -1.87 3.78 2.80
CA THR A 100 -1.30 4.33 1.57
C THR A 100 0.06 3.73 1.28
N ALA A 101 0.42 3.65 0.00
CA ALA A 101 1.73 3.25 -0.50
C ALA A 101 2.23 4.30 -1.49
N LEU A 102 3.41 4.84 -1.25
CA LEU A 102 4.14 5.69 -2.19
C LEU A 102 5.29 4.88 -2.77
N VAL A 103 5.36 4.78 -4.09
CA VAL A 103 6.38 4.01 -4.81
C VAL A 103 7.25 4.96 -5.60
N TYR A 104 8.56 4.87 -5.42
CA TYR A 104 9.54 5.71 -6.10
C TYR A 104 10.88 5.02 -6.27
N ASP A 105 11.66 5.47 -7.25
CA ASP A 105 13.02 5.02 -7.49
C ASP A 105 14.00 5.82 -6.64
N VAL A 106 14.99 5.15 -6.05
CA VAL A 106 15.96 5.77 -5.15
C VAL A 106 17.26 5.00 -5.14
N ARG A 107 18.38 5.71 -4.88
CA ARG A 107 19.66 5.08 -4.64
C ARG A 107 19.90 4.89 -3.15
N VAL A 108 20.21 3.66 -2.75
CA VAL A 108 20.38 3.25 -1.35
C VAL A 108 21.77 2.64 -1.10
N VAL A 109 22.14 2.59 0.17
CA VAL A 109 23.24 1.73 0.65
C VAL A 109 22.63 0.49 1.28
N VAL A 110 22.91 -0.69 0.73
CA VAL A 110 22.39 -1.96 1.25
C VAL A 110 23.04 -2.25 2.59
N PRO A 111 22.27 -2.40 3.70
CA PRO A 111 22.84 -2.48 5.05
C PRO A 111 23.80 -3.67 5.25
N SER A 112 23.49 -4.83 4.68
CA SER A 112 24.28 -6.06 4.84
C SER A 112 25.63 -6.02 4.13
N SER A 113 25.74 -5.28 3.02
CA SER A 113 26.94 -5.27 2.16
C SER A 113 27.67 -3.94 2.13
N GLY A 114 27.02 -2.84 2.57
CA GLY A 114 27.54 -1.48 2.43
C GLY A 114 27.62 -0.98 0.97
N LYS A 115 27.12 -1.74 0.00
CA LYS A 115 27.16 -1.37 -1.42
C LYS A 115 26.02 -0.44 -1.78
N LYS A 116 26.30 0.50 -2.68
CA LYS A 116 25.26 1.35 -3.29
C LYS A 116 24.50 0.55 -4.35
N SER A 117 23.17 0.70 -4.37
CA SER A 117 22.28 0.07 -5.34
C SER A 117 21.13 1.01 -5.67
N ASP A 118 20.60 0.93 -6.88
CA ASP A 118 19.28 1.46 -7.18
C ASP A 118 18.24 0.58 -6.51
N ALA A 119 17.12 1.14 -6.09
CA ALA A 119 16.08 0.40 -5.38
C ALA A 119 14.70 0.97 -5.67
N ILE A 120 13.70 0.10 -5.77
CA ILE A 120 12.31 0.49 -5.66
C ILE A 120 12.01 0.67 -4.18
N ALA A 121 11.63 1.88 -3.76
CA ALA A 121 11.15 2.16 -2.41
C ALA A 121 9.63 2.14 -2.39
N VAL A 122 9.05 1.45 -1.41
CA VAL A 122 7.62 1.43 -1.13
C VAL A 122 7.41 1.95 0.29
N ALA A 123 7.00 3.22 0.40
CA ALA A 123 6.70 3.85 1.69
C ALA A 123 5.23 3.61 2.04
N LEU A 124 5.00 2.82 3.08
CA LEU A 124 3.70 2.39 3.55
C LEU A 124 3.31 3.13 4.81
N ASN A 125 2.09 3.64 4.84
CA ASN A 125 1.49 4.28 6.01
C ASN A 125 0.10 3.71 6.26
N HIS A 126 -0.25 3.47 7.53
CA HIS A 126 -1.54 2.96 7.96
C HIS A 126 -2.11 3.82 9.10
N ARG A 127 -3.42 4.02 9.10
CA ARG A 127 -4.13 4.84 10.12
C ARG A 127 -3.98 4.33 11.56
N SER A 128 -3.60 3.06 11.75
CA SER A 128 -3.30 2.47 13.06
C SER A 128 -1.84 2.66 13.48
N ASN A 129 -1.23 3.76 13.07
CA ASN A 129 0.14 4.15 13.43
C ASN A 129 1.23 3.13 13.03
N TYR A 130 1.02 2.46 11.89
CA TYR A 130 2.05 1.61 11.29
C TYR A 130 2.64 2.33 10.08
N SER A 131 3.96 2.49 10.08
CA SER A 131 4.69 3.12 8.97
C SER A 131 6.03 2.45 8.76
N VAL A 132 6.30 2.06 7.51
CA VAL A 132 7.51 1.36 7.09
C VAL A 132 7.86 1.74 5.65
N ILE A 133 9.15 1.81 5.34
CA ILE A 133 9.63 1.88 3.96
C ILE A 133 10.34 0.57 3.66
N VAL A 134 9.89 -0.13 2.64
CA VAL A 134 10.51 -1.36 2.14
C VAL A 134 11.29 -1.02 0.89
N TYR A 135 12.55 -1.40 0.86
CA TYR A 135 13.46 -1.18 -0.26
C TYR A 135 13.74 -2.50 -0.97
N TYR A 136 13.58 -2.49 -2.28
CA TYR A 136 13.89 -3.57 -3.20
C TYR A 136 15.11 -3.17 -4.04
N PRO A 137 16.35 -3.39 -3.56
CA PRO A 137 17.54 -3.14 -4.36
C PRO A 137 17.49 -3.95 -5.64
N TYR A 138 17.83 -3.34 -6.78
CA TYR A 138 17.75 -4.03 -8.06
C TYR A 138 18.95 -3.72 -8.95
N GLU A 139 19.17 -4.62 -9.90
CA GLU A 139 20.03 -4.45 -11.05
C GLU A 139 19.21 -4.68 -12.32
N LEU A 140 19.26 -3.74 -13.25
CA LEU A 140 18.60 -3.84 -14.55
C LEU A 140 19.65 -4.00 -15.63
N LYS A 141 19.68 -5.16 -16.28
CA LYS A 141 20.59 -5.45 -17.40
C LYS A 141 19.80 -5.97 -18.59
N MET A 142 19.87 -5.27 -19.72
CA MET A 142 19.20 -5.67 -20.97
C MET A 142 17.72 -6.03 -20.78
N GLY A 143 16.98 -5.22 -20.00
CA GLY A 143 15.57 -5.46 -19.70
C GLY A 143 15.28 -6.57 -18.67
N VAL A 144 16.32 -7.21 -18.13
CA VAL A 144 16.19 -8.20 -17.05
C VAL A 144 16.39 -7.52 -15.72
N LEU A 145 15.37 -7.55 -14.88
CA LEU A 145 15.38 -7.03 -13.52
C LEU A 145 15.74 -8.15 -12.53
N THR A 146 16.78 -7.94 -11.73
CA THR A 146 17.21 -8.87 -10.68
C THR A 146 17.20 -8.13 -9.35
N TYR A 147 16.59 -8.73 -8.32
CA TYR A 147 16.58 -8.16 -6.98
C TYR A 147 17.79 -8.58 -6.14
N GLY A 148 18.28 -7.62 -5.36
CA GLY A 148 19.20 -7.87 -4.25
C GLY A 148 18.45 -8.20 -2.96
N GLU A 149 19.15 -8.06 -1.83
CA GLU A 149 18.56 -8.29 -0.51
C GLU A 149 17.56 -7.18 -0.16
N VAL A 150 16.30 -7.54 0.04
CA VAL A 150 15.22 -6.63 0.44
C VAL A 150 15.40 -6.28 1.92
N PHE A 151 15.25 -5.00 2.26
CA PHE A 151 15.30 -4.53 3.64
C PHE A 151 14.24 -3.48 3.90
N ALA A 152 13.96 -3.23 5.18
CA ALA A 152 12.96 -2.26 5.59
C ALA A 152 13.51 -1.31 6.66
N GLN A 153 12.97 -0.09 6.67
CA GLN A 153 13.25 0.92 7.68
C GLN A 153 11.94 1.48 8.22
N LYS A 154 11.99 2.09 9.41
CA LYS A 154 10.85 2.81 9.97
C LYS A 154 10.48 3.96 9.03
N GLY A 155 9.18 4.10 8.74
CA GLY A 155 8.64 5.21 7.95
C GLY A 155 8.44 6.49 8.76
N GLU A 156 8.06 7.57 8.07
CA GLU A 156 7.92 8.91 8.65
C GLU A 156 6.60 9.12 9.41
N SER A 157 5.58 8.28 9.19
CA SER A 157 4.23 8.40 9.79
C SER A 157 3.56 9.76 9.50
N ASP A 158 3.84 10.36 8.35
CA ASP A 158 3.45 11.72 7.96
C ASP A 158 2.06 11.82 7.30
N ILE A 159 1.46 10.70 6.92
CA ILE A 159 0.18 10.68 6.20
C ILE A 159 -1.02 10.65 7.16
N PHE A 160 -0.98 9.79 8.16
CA PHE A 160 -2.04 9.62 9.17
C PHE A 160 -1.62 10.25 10.51
N ALA A 161 -1.01 11.44 10.48
CA ALA A 161 -0.63 12.13 11.71
C ALA A 161 -1.84 12.27 12.65
N ALA A 162 -1.61 12.01 13.93
CA ALA A 162 -2.64 12.14 14.96
C ALA A 162 -3.21 13.58 14.94
N LYS A 163 -4.53 13.68 15.06
CA LYS A 163 -5.26 14.94 15.24
C LYS A 163 -4.98 15.50 16.63
#